data_5f4116c2cbb96a7fcde63b046e31de6d
#
_entry.id   5f4116c2cbb96a7fcde63b046e31de6d
#
_cell.length_a   1.000
_cell.length_b   1.000
_cell.length_c   1.000
_cell.angle_alpha   90.00
_cell.angle_beta   90.00
_cell.angle_gamma   90.00
#
_symmetry.space_group_name_H-M   'P 1'
#
loop_
_entity.id
_entity.type
_entity.pdbx_description
1 polymer ?
#
loop_
_entity_poly.entity_id
_entity_poly.type
_entity_poly.pdbx_seq_one_letter_code
_entity_poly.pdbx_strand_id
1 'polypeptide(L)'
;FNSADIAAFKDVWVFCEQREGKLMPTDFELISKGRDLADELGVNLCGLLLGGEGIESAAKELGGYGADKVLVCESPLLAVYNTDAYAKVICDVIEDLKPEAFLIGATNIGRDLGPRCAARLHTGLCADCTHLDVDVANYIQFLRESSTLDVDSQKWDMEDRNLKMTRPAFGGHLMATIICPRFRPC
;
A
#
# COMPACT_ATOMS: atom_id res chain seq x y z
N PHE A 1 -6.71 9.79 13.89
CA PHE A 1 -7.46 10.32 12.75
C PHE A 1 -8.96 10.19 12.99
N ASN A 2 -9.72 11.22 12.62
CA ASN A 2 -11.17 11.20 12.68
C ASN A 2 -11.73 10.74 11.30
N SER A 3 -12.82 10.00 11.29
CA SER A 3 -13.51 9.59 10.06
C SER A 3 -13.89 10.76 9.15
N ALA A 4 -14.09 11.95 9.70
CA ALA A 4 -14.35 13.17 8.94
C ALA A 4 -13.17 13.63 8.07
N ASP A 5 -11.95 13.19 8.37
CA ASP A 5 -10.74 13.60 7.70
C ASP A 5 -10.37 12.70 6.51
N ILE A 6 -11.11 11.62 6.24
CA ILE A 6 -10.83 10.65 5.17
C ILE A 6 -10.76 11.33 3.79
N ALA A 7 -11.61 12.33 3.52
CA ALA A 7 -11.63 13.06 2.26
C ALA A 7 -10.33 13.86 1.99
N ALA A 8 -9.51 14.10 3.00
CA ALA A 8 -8.22 14.75 2.86
C ALA A 8 -7.11 13.79 2.38
N PHE A 9 -7.35 12.48 2.43
CA PHE A 9 -6.40 11.46 2.02
C PHE A 9 -6.55 11.16 0.53
N LYS A 10 -5.45 11.15 -0.19
CA LYS A 10 -5.41 10.98 -1.64
C LYS A 10 -4.10 10.33 -2.07
N ASP A 11 -4.12 9.70 -3.23
CA ASP A 11 -3.01 9.03 -3.87
C ASP A 11 -2.72 7.63 -3.28
N VAL A 12 -2.19 6.77 -4.13
CA VAL A 12 -1.70 5.44 -3.77
C VAL A 12 -0.18 5.51 -3.63
N TRP A 13 0.33 5.04 -2.51
CA TRP A 13 1.76 5.03 -2.24
C TRP A 13 2.30 3.61 -2.15
N VAL A 14 3.55 3.46 -2.56
CA VAL A 14 4.32 2.22 -2.46
C VAL A 14 5.62 2.51 -1.70
N PHE A 15 5.84 1.75 -0.63
CA PHE A 15 7.15 1.72 0.00
C PHE A 15 8.12 0.94 -0.89
N CYS A 16 9.17 1.62 -1.36
CA CYS A 16 10.21 1.03 -2.17
C CYS A 16 11.37 0.60 -1.28
N GLU A 17 11.57 -0.71 -1.19
CA GLU A 17 12.65 -1.29 -0.39
C GLU A 17 13.96 -1.23 -1.16
N GLN A 18 15.01 -0.77 -0.49
CA GLN A 18 16.37 -0.81 -1.03
C GLN A 18 17.31 -1.61 -0.12
N ARG A 19 18.29 -2.23 -0.73
CA ARG A 19 19.40 -2.87 -0.03
C ARG A 19 20.70 -2.43 -0.70
N GLU A 20 21.60 -1.85 0.08
CA GLU A 20 22.88 -1.33 -0.43
C GLU A 20 22.71 -0.37 -1.63
N GLY A 21 21.68 0.46 -1.60
CA GLY A 21 21.37 1.43 -2.66
C GLY A 21 20.69 0.85 -3.90
N LYS A 22 20.31 -0.44 -3.90
CA LYS A 22 19.63 -1.11 -5.03
C LYS A 22 18.18 -1.40 -4.69
N LEU A 23 17.29 -1.09 -5.64
CA LEU A 23 15.87 -1.45 -5.55
C LEU A 23 15.67 -2.97 -5.56
N MET A 24 14.61 -3.41 -4.90
CA MET A 24 14.24 -4.82 -4.82
C MET A 24 13.19 -5.16 -5.90
N PRO A 25 13.18 -6.40 -6.42
CA PRO A 25 12.18 -6.83 -7.41
C PRO A 25 10.74 -6.62 -6.99
N THR A 26 10.44 -6.77 -5.70
CA THR A 26 9.11 -6.51 -5.12
C THR A 26 8.63 -5.07 -5.29
N ASP A 27 9.54 -4.11 -5.41
CA ASP A 27 9.17 -2.71 -5.61
C ASP A 27 8.47 -2.52 -6.97
N PHE A 28 8.97 -3.17 -7.99
CA PHE A 28 8.39 -3.09 -9.35
C PHE A 28 7.03 -3.77 -9.43
N GLU A 29 6.85 -4.90 -8.74
CA GLU A 29 5.54 -5.57 -8.62
C GLU A 29 4.52 -4.67 -7.93
N LEU A 30 4.91 -4.05 -6.81
CA LEU A 30 4.05 -3.15 -6.06
C LEU A 30 3.72 -1.86 -6.83
N ILE A 31 4.69 -1.29 -7.55
CA ILE A 31 4.46 -0.13 -8.41
C ILE A 31 3.46 -0.48 -9.52
N SER A 32 3.59 -1.64 -10.16
CA SER A 32 2.66 -2.10 -11.19
C SER A 32 1.25 -2.29 -10.62
N LYS A 33 1.11 -2.96 -9.47
CA LYS A 33 -0.21 -3.10 -8.83
C LYS A 33 -0.77 -1.78 -8.30
N GLY A 34 0.09 -0.93 -7.75
CA GLY A 34 -0.28 0.42 -7.32
C GLY A 34 -0.78 1.28 -8.48
N ARG A 35 -0.25 1.10 -9.71
CA ARG A 35 -0.73 1.79 -10.90
C ARG A 35 -2.19 1.43 -11.20
N ASP A 36 -2.53 0.14 -11.17
CA ASP A 36 -3.90 -0.31 -11.38
C ASP A 36 -4.85 0.35 -10.38
N LEU A 37 -4.51 0.32 -9.09
CA LEU A 37 -5.33 0.90 -8.02
C LEU A 37 -5.45 2.43 -8.15
N ALA A 38 -4.36 3.12 -8.50
CA ALA A 38 -4.37 4.56 -8.70
C ALA A 38 -5.22 4.97 -9.91
N ASP A 39 -5.19 4.19 -10.99
CA ASP A 39 -6.03 4.41 -12.17
C ASP A 39 -7.52 4.21 -11.86
N GLU A 40 -7.88 3.16 -11.10
CA GLU A 40 -9.25 2.94 -10.63
C GLU A 40 -9.77 4.09 -9.75
N LEU A 41 -8.91 4.64 -8.89
CA LEU A 41 -9.22 5.79 -8.03
C LEU A 41 -9.16 7.13 -8.76
N GLY A 42 -8.51 7.23 -9.91
CA GLY A 42 -8.25 8.48 -10.62
C GLY A 42 -7.28 9.40 -9.88
N VAL A 43 -6.26 8.82 -9.23
CA VAL A 43 -5.25 9.52 -8.42
C VAL A 43 -3.83 9.21 -8.88
N ASN A 44 -2.83 9.87 -8.28
CA ASN A 44 -1.43 9.59 -8.60
C ASN A 44 -0.92 8.34 -7.86
N LEU A 45 0.08 7.72 -8.46
CA LEU A 45 0.91 6.70 -7.85
C LEU A 45 2.24 7.31 -7.39
N CYS A 46 2.56 7.15 -6.12
CA CYS A 46 3.75 7.70 -5.49
C CYS A 46 4.64 6.60 -4.93
N GLY A 47 5.89 6.52 -5.34
CA GLY A 47 6.91 5.73 -4.65
C GLY A 47 7.48 6.50 -3.46
N LEU A 48 7.73 5.82 -2.34
CA LEU A 48 8.46 6.36 -1.20
C LEU A 48 9.75 5.56 -1.03
N LEU A 49 10.89 6.21 -1.23
CA LEU A 49 12.22 5.62 -1.22
C LEU A 49 13.09 6.26 -0.14
N LEU A 50 13.53 5.46 0.81
CA LEU A 50 14.43 5.86 1.89
C LEU A 50 15.79 5.21 1.68
N GLY A 51 16.86 5.96 1.87
CA GLY A 51 18.20 5.39 1.72
C GLY A 51 19.32 6.32 2.15
N GLY A 52 20.56 5.86 1.95
CA GLY A 52 21.78 6.65 2.16
C GLY A 52 22.09 7.55 0.99
N GLU A 53 23.25 8.16 1.02
CA GLU A 53 23.74 9.07 0.00
C GLU A 53 23.69 8.46 -1.40
N GLY A 54 23.13 9.20 -2.36
CA GLY A 54 23.01 8.80 -3.76
C GLY A 54 21.81 7.92 -4.10
N ILE A 55 20.92 7.63 -3.13
CA ILE A 55 19.70 6.82 -3.37
C ILE A 55 18.76 7.46 -4.39
N GLU A 56 18.80 8.78 -4.57
CA GLU A 56 17.99 9.48 -5.56
C GLU A 56 18.19 8.93 -6.98
N SER A 57 19.38 8.42 -7.30
CA SER A 57 19.65 7.84 -8.61
C SER A 57 18.76 6.65 -8.94
N ALA A 58 18.35 5.88 -7.92
CA ALA A 58 17.45 4.73 -8.07
C ALA A 58 15.99 5.14 -8.30
N ALA A 59 15.59 6.35 -7.90
CA ALA A 59 14.22 6.83 -8.03
C ALA A 59 13.77 6.93 -9.50
N LYS A 60 14.68 7.22 -10.42
CA LYS A 60 14.37 7.32 -11.85
C LYS A 60 13.87 6.01 -12.46
N GLU A 61 14.37 4.89 -11.95
CA GLU A 61 13.96 3.57 -12.40
C GLU A 61 12.48 3.29 -12.08
N LEU A 62 12.01 3.71 -10.90
CA LEU A 62 10.61 3.56 -10.49
C LEU A 62 9.63 4.31 -11.41
N GLY A 63 10.01 5.46 -11.93
CA GLY A 63 9.21 6.20 -12.91
C GLY A 63 8.98 5.42 -14.20
N GLY A 64 9.95 4.63 -14.64
CA GLY A 64 9.83 3.75 -15.81
C GLY A 64 8.79 2.62 -15.65
N TYR A 65 8.44 2.27 -14.42
CA TYR A 65 7.45 1.23 -14.11
C TYR A 65 6.05 1.77 -13.79
N GLY A 66 5.85 3.09 -13.83
CA GLY A 66 4.53 3.69 -13.73
C GLY A 66 4.29 4.63 -12.54
N ALA A 67 5.30 4.92 -11.71
CA ALA A 67 5.17 5.91 -10.66
C ALA A 67 5.10 7.33 -11.25
N ASP A 68 4.06 8.09 -10.87
CA ASP A 68 3.92 9.50 -11.26
C ASP A 68 4.89 10.40 -10.49
N LYS A 69 5.19 10.02 -9.25
CA LYS A 69 6.09 10.72 -8.34
C LYS A 69 6.91 9.71 -7.54
N VAL A 70 8.10 10.11 -7.15
CA VAL A 70 8.91 9.41 -6.16
C VAL A 70 9.37 10.40 -5.11
N LEU A 71 8.98 10.15 -3.87
CA LEU A 71 9.47 10.88 -2.71
C LEU A 71 10.74 10.19 -2.22
N VAL A 72 11.82 10.92 -2.16
CA VAL A 72 13.13 10.41 -1.73
C VAL A 72 13.51 11.05 -0.41
N CYS A 73 13.80 10.20 0.58
CA CYS A 73 14.36 10.63 1.85
C CYS A 73 15.79 10.10 1.97
N GLU A 74 16.77 10.98 1.85
CA GLU A 74 18.17 10.65 1.91
C GLU A 74 18.79 11.05 3.25
N SER A 75 19.40 10.08 3.93
CA SER A 75 20.16 10.32 5.15
C SER A 75 21.12 9.15 5.41
N PRO A 76 22.31 9.40 5.95
CA PRO A 76 23.18 8.32 6.40
C PRO A 76 22.52 7.34 7.38
N LEU A 77 21.56 7.81 8.18
CA LEU A 77 20.79 6.99 9.12
C LEU A 77 19.81 6.03 8.43
N LEU A 78 19.52 6.25 7.15
CA LEU A 78 18.60 5.45 6.34
C LEU A 78 19.35 4.52 5.36
N ALA A 79 20.69 4.54 5.35
CA ALA A 79 21.47 3.71 4.45
C ALA A 79 21.23 2.21 4.69
N VAL A 80 21.10 1.82 5.95
CA VAL A 80 20.75 0.47 6.38
C VAL A 80 19.42 0.51 7.11
N TYR A 81 18.56 -0.48 6.85
CA TYR A 81 17.27 -0.55 7.48
C TYR A 81 17.38 -0.54 9.01
N ASN A 82 16.64 0.35 9.62
CA ASN A 82 16.39 0.43 11.05
C ASN A 82 14.92 0.77 11.26
N THR A 83 14.21 -0.07 11.99
CA THR A 83 12.76 0.04 12.17
C THR A 83 12.32 1.40 12.70
N ASP A 84 12.99 1.89 13.74
CA ASP A 84 12.59 3.15 14.37
C ASP A 84 12.83 4.36 13.47
N ALA A 85 13.97 4.42 12.78
CA ALA A 85 14.29 5.50 11.86
C ALA A 85 13.34 5.51 10.65
N TYR A 86 13.13 4.34 10.04
CA TYR A 86 12.22 4.21 8.89
C TYR A 86 10.78 4.51 9.27
N ALA A 87 10.27 3.93 10.37
CA ALA A 87 8.91 4.18 10.82
C ALA A 87 8.67 5.65 11.17
N LYS A 88 9.66 6.33 11.76
CA LYS A 88 9.53 7.75 12.04
C LYS A 88 9.38 8.57 10.77
N VAL A 89 10.28 8.42 9.81
CA VAL A 89 10.26 9.18 8.55
C VAL A 89 8.97 8.90 7.78
N ILE A 90 8.60 7.63 7.63
CA ILE A 90 7.40 7.22 6.89
C ILE A 90 6.14 7.80 7.53
N CYS A 91 5.99 7.68 8.84
CA CYS A 91 4.80 8.20 9.52
C CYS A 91 4.72 9.72 9.45
N ASP A 92 5.82 10.43 9.63
CA ASP A 92 5.85 11.89 9.50
C ASP A 92 5.41 12.34 8.09
N VAL A 93 5.93 11.70 7.05
CA VAL A 93 5.57 12.00 5.66
C VAL A 93 4.11 11.64 5.34
N ILE A 94 3.60 10.54 5.88
CA ILE A 94 2.19 10.13 5.74
C ILE A 94 1.26 11.13 6.43
N GLU A 95 1.60 11.62 7.62
CA GLU A 95 0.81 12.63 8.34
C GLU A 95 0.72 13.94 7.58
N ASP A 96 1.80 14.34 6.91
CA ASP A 96 1.85 15.58 6.13
C ASP A 96 1.12 15.46 4.79
N LEU A 97 1.33 14.36 4.06
CA LEU A 97 0.90 14.22 2.66
C LEU A 97 -0.35 13.35 2.47
N LYS A 98 -0.77 12.62 3.48
CA LYS A 98 -2.06 11.91 3.59
C LYS A 98 -2.39 11.00 2.40
N PRO A 99 -1.64 9.91 2.16
CA PRO A 99 -2.00 8.93 1.15
C PRO A 99 -3.29 8.16 1.52
N GLU A 100 -4.08 7.80 0.51
CA GLU A 100 -5.28 6.97 0.65
C GLU A 100 -4.92 5.52 0.99
N ALA A 101 -3.95 4.97 0.25
CA ALA A 101 -3.46 3.61 0.42
C ALA A 101 -1.92 3.58 0.43
N PHE A 102 -1.36 2.67 1.22
CA PHE A 102 0.07 2.51 1.34
C PHE A 102 0.46 1.04 1.23
N LEU A 103 1.07 0.66 0.11
CA LEU A 103 1.49 -0.70 -0.17
C LEU A 103 2.92 -0.93 0.33
N ILE A 104 3.10 -2.02 1.06
CA ILE A 104 4.40 -2.47 1.57
C ILE A 104 4.59 -3.93 1.18
N GLY A 105 5.76 -4.29 0.63
CA GLY A 105 6.07 -5.66 0.25
C GLY A 105 6.10 -6.61 1.46
N ALA A 106 5.65 -7.85 1.29
CA ALA A 106 5.66 -8.88 2.33
C ALA A 106 7.07 -9.50 2.54
N THR A 107 8.10 -8.68 2.48
CA THR A 107 9.48 -9.03 2.80
C THR A 107 9.70 -9.05 4.31
N ASN A 108 10.86 -9.51 4.76
CA ASN A 108 11.21 -9.44 6.18
C ASN A 108 11.18 -8.01 6.72
N ILE A 109 11.66 -7.04 5.93
CA ILE A 109 11.59 -5.61 6.28
C ILE A 109 10.14 -5.13 6.32
N GLY A 110 9.34 -5.44 5.31
CA GLY A 110 7.94 -5.00 5.25
C GLY A 110 7.07 -5.59 6.35
N ARG A 111 7.31 -6.85 6.74
CA ARG A 111 6.62 -7.52 7.85
C ARG A 111 6.95 -6.92 9.22
N ASP A 112 8.12 -6.34 9.37
CA ASP A 112 8.53 -5.61 10.57
C ASP A 112 8.01 -4.17 10.54
N LEU A 113 8.17 -3.48 9.43
CA LEU A 113 7.87 -2.05 9.26
C LEU A 113 6.36 -1.77 9.20
N GLY A 114 5.59 -2.55 8.46
CA GLY A 114 4.17 -2.32 8.23
C GLY A 114 3.35 -2.23 9.53
N PRO A 115 3.41 -3.23 10.41
CA PRO A 115 2.70 -3.18 11.70
C PRO A 115 3.16 -2.02 12.59
N ARG A 116 4.44 -1.67 12.54
CA ARG A 116 4.98 -0.55 13.31
C ARG A 116 4.39 0.79 12.85
N CYS A 117 4.33 1.01 11.54
CA CYS A 117 3.70 2.21 10.97
C CYS A 117 2.20 2.26 11.24
N ALA A 118 1.48 1.15 11.03
CA ALA A 118 0.04 1.09 11.26
C ALA A 118 -0.32 1.40 12.72
N ALA A 119 0.43 0.84 13.68
CA ALA A 119 0.23 1.12 15.10
C ALA A 119 0.49 2.60 15.45
N ARG A 120 1.54 3.19 14.88
CA ARG A 120 1.89 4.60 15.12
C ARG A 120 0.87 5.56 14.51
N LEU A 121 0.35 5.24 13.33
CA LEU A 121 -0.67 6.02 12.63
C LEU A 121 -2.10 5.73 13.12
N HIS A 122 -2.28 4.77 14.01
CA HIS A 122 -3.58 4.31 14.47
C HIS A 122 -4.54 3.92 13.33
N THR A 123 -4.02 3.21 12.34
CA THR A 123 -4.78 2.75 11.17
C THR A 123 -4.78 1.23 11.05
N GLY A 124 -5.57 0.70 10.10
CA GLY A 124 -5.63 -0.73 9.81
C GLY A 124 -4.44 -1.20 8.95
N LEU A 125 -4.14 -2.47 9.06
CA LEU A 125 -3.17 -3.18 8.24
C LEU A 125 -3.74 -4.53 7.83
N CYS A 126 -3.67 -4.86 6.55
CA CYS A 126 -3.90 -6.21 6.07
C CYS A 126 -2.57 -6.82 5.63
N ALA A 127 -2.08 -7.80 6.37
CA ALA A 127 -0.85 -8.51 6.04
C ALA A 127 -1.12 -9.64 5.04
N ASP A 128 -0.13 -9.92 4.18
CA ASP A 128 -0.15 -11.03 3.24
C ASP A 128 -1.35 -11.02 2.26
N CYS A 129 -1.72 -9.84 1.78
CA CYS A 129 -2.76 -9.71 0.76
C CYS A 129 -2.34 -10.42 -0.53
N THR A 130 -3.25 -11.21 -1.07
CA THR A 130 -3.08 -11.89 -2.36
C THR A 130 -3.89 -11.26 -3.48
N HIS A 131 -4.88 -10.42 -3.10
CA HIS A 131 -5.71 -9.71 -4.06
C HIS A 131 -6.13 -8.34 -3.50
N LEU A 132 -6.14 -7.33 -4.37
CA LEU A 132 -6.47 -5.95 -4.05
C LEU A 132 -7.39 -5.37 -5.13
N ASP A 133 -8.53 -4.82 -4.73
CA ASP A 133 -9.48 -4.11 -5.60
C ASP A 133 -9.98 -2.84 -4.93
N VAL A 134 -10.23 -1.82 -5.72
CA VAL A 134 -10.99 -0.62 -5.34
C VAL A 134 -12.39 -0.70 -5.92
N ASP A 135 -12.50 -1.00 -7.21
CA ASP A 135 -13.77 -1.09 -7.92
C ASP A 135 -14.59 -2.31 -7.48
N VAL A 136 -15.88 -2.08 -7.20
CA VAL A 136 -16.77 -3.14 -6.72
C VAL A 136 -17.07 -4.18 -7.80
N ALA A 137 -17.15 -3.78 -9.07
CA ALA A 137 -17.40 -4.71 -10.16
C ALA A 137 -16.21 -5.67 -10.35
N ASN A 138 -14.98 -5.17 -10.26
CA ASN A 138 -13.77 -5.99 -10.29
C ASN A 138 -13.76 -6.97 -9.11
N TYR A 139 -14.10 -6.49 -7.92
CA TYR A 139 -14.18 -7.35 -6.74
C TYR A 139 -15.25 -8.45 -6.86
N ILE A 140 -16.43 -8.14 -7.39
CA ILE A 140 -17.49 -9.13 -7.67
C ILE A 140 -17.00 -10.18 -8.67
N GLN A 141 -16.31 -9.75 -9.73
CA GLN A 141 -15.74 -10.67 -10.71
C GLN A 141 -14.71 -11.61 -10.06
N PHE A 142 -13.82 -11.08 -9.24
CA PHE A 142 -12.87 -11.87 -8.47
C PHE A 142 -13.58 -12.90 -7.57
N LEU A 143 -14.67 -12.52 -6.89
CA LEU A 143 -15.43 -13.44 -6.05
C LEU A 143 -16.10 -14.56 -6.86
N ARG A 144 -16.61 -14.27 -8.06
CA ARG A 144 -17.19 -15.30 -8.96
C ARG A 144 -16.16 -16.35 -9.38
N GLU A 145 -14.92 -15.92 -9.59
CA GLU A 145 -13.84 -16.80 -10.05
C GLU A 145 -13.18 -17.58 -8.92
N SER A 146 -13.12 -17.00 -7.72
CA SER A 146 -12.30 -17.51 -6.62
C SER A 146 -13.08 -18.03 -5.41
N SER A 147 -14.40 -17.87 -5.38
CA SER A 147 -15.21 -18.24 -4.21
C SER A 147 -16.49 -19.01 -4.57
N THR A 148 -17.07 -19.64 -3.58
CA THR A 148 -18.37 -20.33 -3.71
C THR A 148 -19.55 -19.47 -3.28
N LEU A 149 -19.32 -18.18 -3.01
CA LEU A 149 -20.36 -17.24 -2.60
C LEU A 149 -21.32 -16.96 -3.75
N ASP A 150 -22.61 -16.96 -3.45
CA ASP A 150 -23.64 -16.46 -4.37
C ASP A 150 -23.61 -14.94 -4.33
N VAL A 151 -22.81 -14.35 -5.23
CA VAL A 151 -22.61 -12.90 -5.32
C VAL A 151 -23.85 -12.17 -5.83
N ASP A 152 -24.72 -12.87 -6.58
CA ASP A 152 -25.91 -12.27 -7.20
C ASP A 152 -27.04 -12.10 -6.18
N SER A 153 -27.02 -12.84 -5.09
CA SER A 153 -27.97 -12.68 -3.96
C SER A 153 -27.57 -11.57 -2.98
N GLN A 154 -26.35 -11.03 -3.10
CA GLN A 154 -25.84 -10.00 -2.20
C GLN A 154 -26.21 -8.60 -2.68
N LYS A 155 -26.32 -7.67 -1.72
CA LYS A 155 -26.49 -6.24 -2.03
C LYS A 155 -25.13 -5.58 -2.03
N TRP A 156 -24.77 -4.98 -3.15
CA TRP A 156 -23.52 -4.26 -3.36
C TRP A 156 -23.74 -2.78 -3.44
N ASP A 157 -22.89 -2.01 -2.76
CA ASP A 157 -22.77 -0.58 -2.97
C ASP A 157 -21.74 -0.35 -4.11
N MET A 158 -22.24 -0.14 -5.32
CA MET A 158 -21.39 0.00 -6.50
C MET A 158 -20.57 1.31 -6.51
N GLU A 159 -20.90 2.25 -5.63
CA GLU A 159 -20.17 3.51 -5.47
C GLU A 159 -19.07 3.43 -4.41
N ASP A 160 -18.99 2.32 -3.68
CA ASP A 160 -17.95 2.13 -2.66
C ASP A 160 -16.54 2.10 -3.29
N ARG A 161 -15.66 2.96 -2.80
CA ARG A 161 -14.26 3.13 -3.23
C ARG A 161 -13.24 2.70 -2.20
N ASN A 162 -13.69 2.07 -1.12
CA ASN A 162 -12.76 1.50 -0.13
C ASN A 162 -11.93 0.39 -0.76
N LEU A 163 -10.64 0.36 -0.42
CA LEU A 163 -9.74 -0.71 -0.83
C LEU A 163 -10.18 -2.04 -0.20
N LYS A 164 -10.45 -3.05 -1.03
CA LYS A 164 -10.77 -4.43 -0.65
C LYS A 164 -9.47 -5.23 -0.65
N MET A 165 -9.03 -5.64 0.53
CA MET A 165 -7.78 -6.35 0.75
C MET A 165 -8.10 -7.81 1.08
N THR A 166 -7.85 -8.72 0.14
CA THR A 166 -8.14 -10.15 0.32
C THR A 166 -6.88 -10.92 0.68
N ARG A 167 -6.97 -11.72 1.70
CA ARG A 167 -5.89 -12.56 2.20
C ARG A 167 -6.35 -13.97 2.57
N PRO A 168 -5.48 -14.98 2.47
CA PRO A 168 -5.78 -16.29 3.02
C PRO A 168 -5.84 -16.24 4.56
N ALA A 169 -6.75 -17.03 5.11
CA ALA A 169 -6.94 -17.20 6.54
C ALA A 169 -7.04 -18.68 6.89
N PHE A 170 -6.84 -19.04 8.15
CA PHE A 170 -6.92 -20.41 8.64
C PHE A 170 -6.13 -21.43 7.80
N GLY A 171 -4.84 -21.13 7.57
CA GLY A 171 -3.96 -22.00 6.78
C GLY A 171 -4.33 -22.09 5.30
N GLY A 172 -5.04 -21.11 4.77
CA GLY A 172 -5.46 -21.05 3.35
C GLY A 172 -6.81 -21.72 3.06
N HIS A 173 -7.50 -22.21 4.08
CA HIS A 173 -8.82 -22.84 3.89
C HIS A 173 -9.95 -21.83 3.66
N LEU A 174 -9.73 -20.57 4.07
CA LEU A 174 -10.67 -19.47 3.88
C LEU A 174 -9.96 -18.27 3.29
N MET A 175 -10.71 -17.44 2.56
CA MET A 175 -10.27 -16.12 2.13
C MET A 175 -11.03 -15.05 2.93
N ALA A 176 -10.31 -14.11 3.48
CA ALA A 176 -10.88 -12.99 4.22
C ALA A 176 -10.63 -11.69 3.46
N THR A 177 -11.67 -10.93 3.19
CA THR A 177 -11.57 -9.58 2.64
C THR A 177 -11.76 -8.56 3.74
N ILE A 178 -10.81 -7.65 3.85
CA ILE A 178 -10.75 -6.62 4.88
C ILE A 178 -10.86 -5.26 4.20
N ILE A 179 -11.62 -4.37 4.81
CA ILE A 179 -11.72 -2.96 4.42
C ILE A 179 -11.46 -2.08 5.65
N CYS A 180 -10.92 -0.88 5.42
CA CYS A 180 -10.70 0.13 6.46
C CYS A 180 -11.56 1.38 6.17
N PRO A 181 -12.86 1.38 6.55
CA PRO A 181 -13.76 2.46 6.14
C PRO A 181 -13.58 3.75 6.93
N ARG A 182 -12.84 3.74 8.03
CA ARG A 182 -12.78 4.86 8.99
C ARG A 182 -11.39 5.49 9.11
N PHE A 183 -10.34 4.80 8.73
CA PHE A 183 -8.96 5.25 8.95
C PHE A 183 -8.15 5.14 7.68
N ARG A 184 -7.18 6.04 7.52
CA ARG A 184 -6.25 6.09 6.40
C ARG A 184 -4.82 6.30 6.90
N PRO A 185 -3.80 5.90 6.11
CA PRO A 185 -3.94 5.07 4.90
C PRO A 185 -4.44 3.65 5.20
N CYS A 186 -4.93 2.98 4.15
CA CYS A 186 -5.12 1.53 4.20
C CYS A 186 -3.82 0.83 3.88
#